data_4fda3579b3f144dd1158c69f2a7e1c91
#
_entry.id   4fda3579b3f144dd1158c69f2a7e1c91
#
_cell.length_a   1.000
_cell.length_b   1.000
_cell.length_c   1.000
_cell.angle_alpha   90.00
_cell.angle_beta   90.00
_cell.angle_gamma   90.00
#
_symmetry.space_group_name_H-M   'P 1'
#
loop_
_entity.id
_entity.type
_entity.pdbx_description
1 polymer ?
#
loop_
_entity_poly.entity_id
_entity_poly.type
_entity_poly.pdbx_seq_one_letter_code
_entity_poly.pdbx_strand_id
1 'polypeptide(L)'
;MTGRYRKLLVVDDDPVDAKFVVRAFSNVSGQLHITHVDDADTATSRLEVERFDYILLDINMPGIDGMELLRRIRSNGPTALTPVIMLTSSMNQNDVFRAYESGANAYAVKPSSITGYKRFAEGFASFWIDVAIAPSRH
;
A
#
# COMPACT_ATOMS: atom_id res chain seq x y z
N MET A 1 -20.39 -0.93 -14.02
CA MET A 1 -19.86 0.34 -14.49
C MET A 1 -18.37 0.32 -14.61
N THR A 2 -17.91 0.54 -15.77
CA THR A 2 -16.49 0.62 -16.02
C THR A 2 -16.03 2.06 -15.93
N GLY A 3 -14.73 2.30 -15.93
CA GLY A 3 -14.18 3.64 -15.99
C GLY A 3 -13.95 4.32 -14.66
N ARG A 4 -14.29 3.67 -13.55
CA ARG A 4 -13.98 4.22 -12.26
C ARG A 4 -12.51 4.00 -11.95
N TYR A 5 -11.81 5.09 -11.62
CA TYR A 5 -10.44 4.99 -11.18
C TYR A 5 -10.37 4.48 -9.76
N ARG A 6 -9.44 3.58 -9.51
CA ARG A 6 -9.04 3.18 -8.17
C ARG A 6 -7.76 3.88 -7.81
N LYS A 7 -7.62 4.18 -6.53
CA LYS A 7 -6.50 5.00 -6.07
C LYS A 7 -5.65 4.19 -5.10
N LEU A 8 -4.37 4.13 -5.39
CA LEU A 8 -3.38 3.43 -4.60
C LEU A 8 -2.41 4.44 -4.00
N LEU A 9 -2.25 4.41 -2.68
CA LEU A 9 -1.22 5.18 -1.99
C LEU A 9 -0.03 4.27 -1.71
N VAL A 10 1.15 4.69 -2.14
CA VAL A 10 2.40 3.97 -1.86
C VAL A 10 3.21 4.81 -0.87
N VAL A 11 3.49 4.25 0.29
CA VAL A 11 4.26 4.92 1.34
C VAL A 11 5.58 4.20 1.48
N ASP A 12 6.65 4.82 0.99
CA ASP A 12 7.98 4.20 0.96
C ASP A 12 9.02 5.33 0.85
N ASP A 13 10.00 5.34 1.76
CA ASP A 13 11.03 6.37 1.77
C ASP A 13 12.18 6.10 0.79
N ASP A 14 12.25 4.88 0.24
CA ASP A 14 13.28 4.54 -0.74
C ASP A 14 12.80 4.93 -2.14
N PRO A 15 13.41 5.95 -2.75
CA PRO A 15 12.94 6.43 -4.06
C PRO A 15 13.13 5.43 -5.19
N VAL A 16 14.12 4.53 -5.07
CA VAL A 16 14.36 3.51 -6.10
C VAL A 16 13.28 2.45 -6.04
N ASP A 17 13.00 1.92 -4.84
CA ASP A 17 11.94 0.92 -4.66
C ASP A 17 10.59 1.48 -5.07
N ALA A 18 10.29 2.71 -4.67
CA ALA A 18 9.03 3.36 -5.01
C ALA A 18 8.88 3.50 -6.53
N LYS A 19 9.96 3.83 -7.23
CA LYS A 19 9.92 3.96 -8.68
C LYS A 19 9.59 2.62 -9.34
N PHE A 20 10.16 1.52 -8.85
CA PHE A 20 9.85 0.19 -9.39
C PHE A 20 8.38 -0.16 -9.15
N VAL A 21 7.86 0.14 -7.97
CA VAL A 21 6.46 -0.13 -7.64
C VAL A 21 5.54 0.65 -8.57
N VAL A 22 5.75 1.96 -8.68
CA VAL A 22 4.91 2.82 -9.52
C VAL A 22 4.93 2.34 -10.96
N ARG A 23 6.11 2.03 -11.49
CA ARG A 23 6.23 1.57 -12.87
C ARG A 23 5.51 0.23 -13.08
N ALA A 24 5.66 -0.69 -12.14
CA ALA A 24 5.02 -2.00 -12.26
C ALA A 24 3.50 -1.88 -12.26
N PHE A 25 2.95 -1.07 -11.37
CA PHE A 25 1.50 -0.88 -11.29
C PHE A 25 0.95 -0.10 -12.48
N SER A 26 1.73 0.81 -13.05
CA SER A 26 1.28 1.57 -14.22
C SER A 26 1.04 0.68 -15.43
N ASN A 27 1.68 -0.49 -15.47
CA ASN A 27 1.58 -1.40 -16.61
C ASN A 27 0.49 -2.44 -16.48
N VAL A 28 -0.13 -2.61 -15.29
CA VAL A 28 -1.10 -3.69 -15.10
C VAL A 28 -2.54 -3.22 -15.12
N SER A 29 -2.80 -1.93 -14.91
CA SER A 29 -4.16 -1.42 -14.92
C SER A 29 -4.16 0.03 -15.35
N GLY A 30 -4.87 0.33 -16.45
CA GLY A 30 -5.04 1.70 -16.92
C GLY A 30 -6.00 2.51 -16.06
N GLN A 31 -6.65 1.88 -15.08
CA GLN A 31 -7.62 2.54 -14.22
C GLN A 31 -7.11 2.70 -12.79
N LEU A 32 -5.83 2.48 -12.55
CA LEU A 32 -5.24 2.64 -11.24
C LEU A 32 -4.43 3.92 -11.19
N HIS A 33 -4.81 4.81 -10.29
CA HIS A 33 -4.09 6.06 -10.07
C HIS A 33 -3.19 5.89 -8.85
N ILE A 34 -1.90 6.13 -9.02
CA ILE A 34 -0.90 5.85 -7.99
C ILE A 34 -0.34 7.17 -7.46
N THR A 35 -0.34 7.30 -6.14
CA THR A 35 0.29 8.41 -5.45
C THR A 35 1.39 7.85 -4.56
N HIS A 36 2.59 8.39 -4.69
CA HIS A 36 3.72 8.01 -3.85
C HIS A 36 4.04 9.13 -2.87
N VAL A 37 4.19 8.76 -1.59
CA VAL A 37 4.71 9.65 -0.55
C VAL A 37 5.85 8.95 0.17
N ASP A 38 6.77 9.70 0.74
CA ASP A 38 8.02 9.14 1.25
C ASP A 38 8.16 9.20 2.77
N ASP A 39 7.12 9.62 3.49
CA ASP A 39 7.13 9.59 4.94
C ASP A 39 5.72 9.51 5.52
N ALA A 40 5.65 9.19 6.81
CA ALA A 40 4.37 8.97 7.48
C ALA A 40 3.56 10.26 7.63
N ASP A 41 4.21 11.38 7.87
CA ASP A 41 3.49 12.65 8.05
C ASP A 41 2.82 13.10 6.77
N THR A 42 3.53 12.97 5.64
CA THR A 42 2.95 13.29 4.33
C THR A 42 1.80 12.34 4.02
N ALA A 43 1.95 11.04 4.34
CA ALA A 43 0.88 10.08 4.15
C ALA A 43 -0.36 10.47 4.96
N THR A 44 -0.17 10.82 6.23
CA THR A 44 -1.26 11.24 7.10
C THR A 44 -2.00 12.43 6.52
N SER A 45 -1.26 13.45 6.06
CA SER A 45 -1.86 14.64 5.46
C SER A 45 -2.67 14.32 4.21
N ARG A 46 -2.16 13.42 3.36
CA ARG A 46 -2.88 13.02 2.16
C ARG A 46 -4.17 12.28 2.51
N LEU A 47 -4.10 11.40 3.51
CA LEU A 47 -5.26 10.60 3.92
C LEU A 47 -6.35 11.46 4.57
N GLU A 48 -6.02 12.64 5.07
CA GLU A 48 -7.01 13.56 5.62
C GLU A 48 -7.85 14.24 4.55
N VAL A 49 -7.30 14.42 3.35
CA VAL A 49 -7.96 15.19 2.30
C VAL A 49 -8.37 14.36 1.09
N GLU A 50 -7.93 13.12 1.02
CA GLU A 50 -8.15 12.29 -0.16
C GLU A 50 -8.42 10.85 0.25
N ARG A 51 -9.30 10.18 -0.47
CA ARG A 51 -9.61 8.78 -0.21
C ARG A 51 -8.82 7.89 -1.15
N PHE A 52 -8.26 6.81 -0.59
CA PHE A 52 -7.55 5.80 -1.34
C PHE A 52 -8.25 4.47 -1.18
N ASP A 53 -8.24 3.68 -2.24
CA ASP A 53 -8.85 2.34 -2.22
C ASP A 53 -7.91 1.32 -1.60
N TYR A 54 -6.59 1.52 -1.75
CA TYR A 54 -5.57 0.62 -1.24
C TYR A 54 -4.36 1.40 -0.78
N ILE A 55 -3.63 0.85 0.19
CA ILE A 55 -2.37 1.43 0.68
C ILE A 55 -1.30 0.36 0.67
N LEU A 56 -0.17 0.64 0.02
CA LEU A 56 1.06 -0.13 0.16
C LEU A 56 1.97 0.61 1.12
N LEU A 57 2.48 -0.08 2.14
CA LEU A 57 3.15 0.57 3.25
C LEU A 57 4.43 -0.18 3.61
N ASP A 58 5.54 0.54 3.62
CA ASP A 58 6.80 0.01 4.11
C ASP A 58 6.92 0.21 5.63
N ILE A 59 7.53 -0.76 6.30
CA ILE A 59 7.78 -0.68 7.75
C ILE A 59 8.91 0.29 8.05
N ASN A 60 10.01 0.18 7.31
CA ASN A 60 11.25 0.88 7.64
C ASN A 60 11.30 2.26 7.01
N MET A 61 10.91 3.25 7.79
CA MET A 61 10.94 4.64 7.37
C MET A 61 11.51 5.49 8.52
N PRO A 62 12.21 6.58 8.22
CA PRO A 62 12.73 7.46 9.27
C PRO A 62 11.59 8.15 10.01
N GLY A 63 11.82 8.44 11.28
CA GLY A 63 10.82 9.08 12.13
C GLY A 63 9.76 8.07 12.56
N ILE A 64 8.52 8.31 12.17
CA ILE A 64 7.42 7.40 12.48
C ILE A 64 7.47 6.24 11.49
N ASP A 65 7.62 5.02 11.99
CA ASP A 65 7.71 3.86 11.12
C ASP A 65 6.33 3.42 10.59
N GLY A 66 6.35 2.46 9.68
CA GLY A 66 5.14 1.99 9.03
C GLY A 66 4.16 1.32 9.98
N MET A 67 4.64 0.69 11.06
CA MET A 67 3.73 0.08 12.04
C MET A 67 2.91 1.13 12.77
N GLU A 68 3.54 2.23 13.13
CA GLU A 68 2.82 3.33 13.78
C GLU A 68 1.82 3.97 12.83
N LEU A 69 2.21 4.16 11.58
CA LEU A 69 1.29 4.69 10.57
C LEU A 69 0.10 3.74 10.37
N LEU A 70 0.34 2.44 10.32
CA LEU A 70 -0.71 1.46 10.21
C LEU A 70 -1.71 1.58 11.35
N ARG A 71 -1.23 1.72 12.58
CA ARG A 71 -2.10 1.90 13.74
C ARG A 71 -2.94 3.17 13.63
N ARG A 72 -2.34 4.25 13.13
CA ARG A 72 -3.07 5.50 12.90
C ARG A 72 -4.16 5.33 11.86
N ILE A 73 -3.86 4.63 10.78
CA ILE A 73 -4.82 4.35 9.70
C ILE A 73 -6.01 3.59 10.28
N ARG A 74 -5.76 2.59 11.11
CA ARG A 74 -6.82 1.76 11.70
C ARG A 74 -7.63 2.49 12.76
N SER A 75 -7.04 3.48 13.42
CA SER A 75 -7.72 4.26 14.47
C SER A 75 -8.55 5.40 13.91
N ASN A 76 -8.38 5.74 12.64
CA ASN A 76 -9.08 6.86 12.00
C ASN A 76 -10.30 6.30 11.27
N GLY A 77 -11.51 6.79 11.62
CA GLY A 77 -12.75 6.27 11.05
C GLY A 77 -12.77 6.16 9.53
N PRO A 78 -12.39 7.22 8.79
CA PRO A 78 -12.42 7.17 7.32
C PRO A 78 -11.51 6.14 6.69
N THR A 79 -10.42 5.75 7.37
CA THR A 79 -9.44 4.81 6.82
C THR A 79 -9.42 3.47 7.54
N ALA A 80 -10.28 3.30 8.54
CA ALA A 80 -10.22 2.13 9.42
C ALA A 80 -10.33 0.80 8.67
N LEU A 81 -11.02 0.77 7.53
CA LEU A 81 -11.24 -0.45 6.76
C LEU A 81 -10.51 -0.48 5.42
N THR A 82 -9.73 0.55 5.13
CA THR A 82 -8.98 0.59 3.86
C THR A 82 -7.98 -0.56 3.83
N PRO A 83 -7.95 -1.37 2.77
CA PRO A 83 -6.95 -2.43 2.66
C PRO A 83 -5.53 -1.87 2.70
N VAL A 84 -4.73 -2.41 3.61
CA VAL A 84 -3.32 -2.05 3.76
C VAL A 84 -2.49 -3.30 3.57
N ILE A 85 -1.58 -3.26 2.61
CA ILE A 85 -0.66 -4.34 2.31
C ILE A 85 0.74 -3.84 2.63
N MET A 86 1.44 -4.54 3.53
CA MET A 86 2.83 -4.20 3.83
C MET A 86 3.69 -4.68 2.67
N LEU A 87 4.59 -3.83 2.20
CA LEU A 87 5.56 -4.18 1.18
C LEU A 87 6.92 -3.68 1.68
N THR A 88 7.72 -4.59 2.21
CA THR A 88 8.91 -4.24 2.96
C THR A 88 10.02 -5.27 2.71
N SER A 89 11.27 -4.86 2.96
CA SER A 89 12.39 -5.79 2.81
C SER A 89 12.57 -6.70 4.01
N SER A 90 11.84 -6.48 5.10
CA SER A 90 11.97 -7.32 6.29
C SER A 90 11.30 -8.68 6.11
N MET A 91 12.03 -9.75 6.40
CA MET A 91 11.49 -11.11 6.46
C MET A 91 11.39 -11.62 7.90
N ASN A 92 11.55 -10.75 8.87
CA ASN A 92 11.52 -11.10 10.29
C ASN A 92 10.08 -11.45 10.69
N GLN A 93 9.90 -12.64 11.27
CA GLN A 93 8.56 -13.09 11.66
C GLN A 93 7.93 -12.21 12.72
N ASN A 94 8.72 -11.58 13.59
CA ASN A 94 8.16 -10.63 14.55
C ASN A 94 7.51 -9.43 13.85
N ASP A 95 8.12 -8.95 12.78
CA ASP A 95 7.53 -7.86 11.99
C ASP A 95 6.25 -8.31 11.31
N VAL A 96 6.23 -9.54 10.80
CA VAL A 96 5.01 -10.09 10.18
C VAL A 96 3.88 -10.14 11.20
N PHE A 97 4.14 -10.71 12.39
CA PHE A 97 3.12 -10.78 13.45
C PHE A 97 2.63 -9.39 13.86
N ARG A 98 3.57 -8.47 14.08
CA ARG A 98 3.21 -7.12 14.49
C ARG A 98 2.33 -6.42 13.44
N ALA A 99 2.64 -6.64 12.16
CA ALA A 99 1.86 -6.05 11.08
C ALA A 99 0.42 -6.55 11.11
N TYR A 100 0.22 -7.86 11.17
CA TYR A 100 -1.13 -8.42 11.21
C TYR A 100 -1.87 -8.03 12.49
N GLU A 101 -1.18 -8.02 13.62
CA GLU A 101 -1.79 -7.57 14.88
C GLU A 101 -2.21 -6.11 14.82
N SER A 102 -1.45 -5.30 14.09
CA SER A 102 -1.74 -3.87 13.94
C SER A 102 -2.80 -3.60 12.86
N GLY A 103 -3.26 -4.62 12.16
CA GLY A 103 -4.37 -4.50 11.24
C GLY A 103 -4.03 -4.54 9.76
N ALA A 104 -2.84 -5.03 9.38
CA ALA A 104 -2.51 -5.22 7.97
C ALA A 104 -3.36 -6.34 7.37
N ASN A 105 -3.74 -6.19 6.12
CA ASN A 105 -4.49 -7.20 5.39
C ASN A 105 -3.57 -8.23 4.74
N ALA A 106 -2.33 -7.86 4.47
CA ALA A 106 -1.34 -8.77 3.89
C ALA A 106 0.05 -8.23 4.14
N TYR A 107 1.03 -9.12 4.02
CA TYR A 107 2.44 -8.79 4.21
C TYR A 107 3.23 -9.40 3.06
N ALA A 108 3.97 -8.60 2.34
CA ALA A 108 4.77 -9.04 1.21
C ALA A 108 6.19 -8.52 1.35
N VAL A 109 7.15 -9.32 0.92
CA VAL A 109 8.55 -8.91 0.91
C VAL A 109 8.88 -8.26 -0.43
N LYS A 110 9.61 -7.16 -0.40
CA LYS A 110 9.99 -6.44 -1.61
C LYS A 110 10.75 -7.38 -2.55
N PRO A 111 10.34 -7.43 -3.82
CA PRO A 111 11.06 -8.23 -4.80
C PRO A 111 12.48 -7.71 -5.05
N SER A 112 13.36 -8.57 -5.54
CA SER A 112 14.74 -8.22 -5.83
C SER A 112 15.00 -7.94 -7.31
N SER A 113 13.96 -7.95 -8.13
CA SER A 113 14.11 -7.78 -9.58
C SER A 113 12.90 -7.04 -10.16
N ILE A 114 13.09 -6.48 -11.36
CA ILE A 114 12.00 -5.84 -12.09
C ILE A 114 10.89 -6.85 -12.38
N THR A 115 11.25 -8.08 -12.78
CA THR A 115 10.29 -9.14 -13.02
C THR A 115 9.47 -9.44 -11.75
N GLY A 116 10.12 -9.45 -10.60
CA GLY A 116 9.44 -9.68 -9.33
C GLY A 116 8.43 -8.60 -9.00
N TYR A 117 8.78 -7.33 -9.21
CA TYR A 117 7.84 -6.23 -9.01
C TYR A 117 6.65 -6.32 -9.95
N LYS A 118 6.90 -6.71 -11.20
CA LYS A 118 5.83 -6.89 -12.17
C LYS A 118 4.88 -7.99 -11.72
N ARG A 119 5.41 -9.13 -11.25
CA ARG A 119 4.59 -10.23 -10.72
C ARG A 119 3.78 -9.78 -9.51
N PHE A 120 4.39 -9.00 -8.63
CA PHE A 120 3.69 -8.50 -7.46
C PHE A 120 2.51 -7.64 -7.89
N ALA A 121 2.74 -6.71 -8.80
CA ALA A 121 1.67 -5.81 -9.27
C ALA A 121 0.56 -6.58 -9.98
N GLU A 122 0.91 -7.56 -10.79
CA GLU A 122 -0.08 -8.41 -11.48
C GLU A 122 -0.92 -9.20 -10.49
N GLY A 123 -0.28 -9.79 -9.47
CA GLY A 123 -0.99 -10.54 -8.45
C GLY A 123 -1.89 -9.65 -7.60
N PHE A 124 -1.40 -8.49 -7.25
CA PHE A 124 -2.19 -7.50 -6.52
C PHE A 124 -3.45 -7.12 -7.31
N ALA A 125 -3.27 -6.75 -8.57
CA ALA A 125 -4.38 -6.33 -9.41
C ALA A 125 -5.37 -7.47 -9.63
N SER A 126 -4.87 -8.67 -9.86
CA SER A 126 -5.71 -9.84 -10.08
C SER A 126 -6.60 -10.12 -8.87
N PHE A 127 -6.07 -9.97 -7.66
CA PHE A 127 -6.87 -10.24 -6.46
C PHE A 127 -7.70 -9.02 -6.04
N TRP A 128 -7.05 -7.89 -5.79
CA TRP A 128 -7.74 -6.74 -5.18
C TRP A 128 -8.64 -5.98 -6.14
N ILE A 129 -8.26 -5.90 -7.40
CA ILE A 129 -9.03 -5.14 -8.40
C ILE A 129 -10.04 -6.03 -9.07
N ASP A 130 -9.65 -7.24 -9.48
CA ASP A 130 -10.48 -8.09 -10.31
C ASP A 130 -11.38 -9.04 -9.52
N VAL A 131 -10.97 -9.44 -8.31
CA VAL A 131 -11.66 -10.50 -7.56
C VAL A 131 -12.27 -9.98 -6.28
N ALA A 132 -11.47 -9.38 -5.41
CA ALA A 132 -11.93 -8.95 -4.09
C ALA A 132 -12.82 -7.72 -4.18
N ILE A 133 -13.72 -7.58 -3.21
CA ILE A 133 -14.53 -6.38 -3.05
C ILE A 133 -14.03 -5.68 -1.80
N ALA A 134 -13.46 -4.50 -1.97
CA ALA A 134 -12.98 -3.69 -0.85
C ALA A 134 -14.10 -2.77 -0.36
N PRO A 135 -14.05 -2.37 0.93
CA PRO A 135 -15.02 -1.39 1.44
C PRO A 135 -14.94 -0.09 0.65
N SER A 136 -16.09 0.49 0.36
CA SER A 136 -16.18 1.75 -0.38
C SER A 136 -17.15 2.67 0.34
N ARG A 137 -16.72 3.91 0.57
CA ARG A 137 -17.54 4.93 1.21
C ARG A 137 -17.55 6.17 0.33
N HIS A 138 -18.57 6.30 -0.41
CA HIS A 138 -18.76 7.44 -1.31
C HIS A 138 -20.02 8.20 -1.00
#